data_9dffe9929609419b9e7dad7dd1ac990a
#
_entry.id   9dffe9929609419b9e7dad7dd1ac990a
#
_cell.length_a   1.000
_cell.length_b   1.000
_cell.length_c   1.000
_cell.angle_alpha   90.00
_cell.angle_beta   90.00
_cell.angle_gamma   90.00
#
_symmetry.space_group_name_H-M   'P 1'
#
loop_
_entity.id
_entity.type
_entity.pdbx_description
1 polymer ?
#
loop_
_entity_poly.entity_id
_entity_poly.type
_entity_poly.pdbx_seq_one_letter_code
_entity_poly.pdbx_strand_id
1 'polypeptide(L)'
;MYSRAAHRFWGLLLAAIVAFGGAPGSRADALDGLLEVSSAYAQPENGVYNLFARIAYPVNDDIRAALKDGLTLTFDLDVVVSRERRLWMDETVAEYTLKRELNYHAVSDRYVTRDVDNRTGLGNGSEQHSYATLEEALEALGTVAAWPFLLQQQLSASRTYRVSLRAGVRRGRLPDTLRVLLFWTDDWHRESEWFSWSLPH
;
A
#
# COMPACT_ATOMS: atom_id res chain seq x y z
N MET A 1 38.18 73.45 -9.26
CA MET A 1 38.68 73.20 -7.92
C MET A 1 37.47 72.80 -7.05
N TYR A 2 37.06 71.50 -7.05
CA TYR A 2 36.11 70.92 -6.09
C TYR A 2 36.06 69.45 -6.40
N SER A 3 36.67 68.73 -5.66
CA SER A 3 36.48 67.66 -4.67
C SER A 3 35.70 66.44 -5.13
N ARG A 4 36.48 65.44 -5.42
CA ARG A 4 36.04 63.98 -5.59
C ARG A 4 35.98 63.35 -4.20
N ALA A 5 34.80 63.12 -3.65
CA ALA A 5 34.64 62.22 -2.49
C ALA A 5 33.14 61.90 -2.24
N ALA A 6 32.53 61.03 -2.99
CA ALA A 6 31.20 60.50 -2.62
C ALA A 6 30.80 59.23 -3.41
N HIS A 7 31.69 58.27 -3.64
CA HIS A 7 31.29 56.99 -4.28
C HIS A 7 31.92 55.74 -3.64
N ARG A 8 32.08 55.73 -2.33
CA ARG A 8 32.71 54.55 -1.67
C ARG A 8 31.89 53.88 -0.55
N PHE A 9 30.61 54.20 -0.41
CA PHE A 9 29.78 53.61 0.67
C PHE A 9 28.59 52.81 0.25
N TRP A 10 28.41 52.46 -1.03
CA TRP A 10 27.26 51.66 -1.47
C TRP A 10 27.60 50.23 -1.93
N GLY A 11 28.81 49.78 -1.66
CA GLY A 11 29.29 48.43 -2.09
C GLY A 11 29.23 47.34 -1.03
N LEU A 12 28.78 47.61 0.20
CA LEU A 12 28.84 46.65 1.33
C LEU A 12 27.50 46.16 1.88
N LEU A 13 26.37 46.48 1.22
CA LEU A 13 25.03 46.11 1.70
C LEU A 13 24.33 45.04 0.81
N LEU A 14 25.02 44.44 -0.15
CA LEU A 14 24.47 43.46 -1.09
C LEU A 14 25.07 42.05 -0.94
N ALA A 15 25.88 41.79 0.11
CA ALA A 15 26.56 40.51 0.34
C ALA A 15 26.01 39.69 1.51
N ALA A 16 24.83 40.04 2.08
CA ALA A 16 24.30 39.33 3.26
C ALA A 16 22.95 38.63 3.07
N ILE A 17 22.48 38.37 1.82
CA ILE A 17 21.16 37.71 1.57
C ILE A 17 21.30 36.35 0.87
N VAL A 18 22.44 35.71 0.86
CA VAL A 18 22.64 34.41 0.21
C VAL A 18 23.11 33.33 1.20
N ALA A 19 22.59 33.29 2.41
CA ALA A 19 22.95 32.24 3.37
C ALA A 19 21.74 31.62 4.13
N PHE A 20 20.52 31.71 3.59
CA PHE A 20 19.38 30.95 4.10
C PHE A 20 18.74 30.15 2.95
N GLY A 21 19.57 29.46 2.19
CA GLY A 21 19.15 28.33 1.40
C GLY A 21 18.92 27.16 2.35
N GLY A 22 17.77 27.11 3.03
CA GLY A 22 17.35 25.91 3.72
C GLY A 22 17.36 24.77 2.71
N ALA A 23 18.19 23.75 2.93
CA ALA A 23 18.11 22.51 2.19
C ALA A 23 16.64 22.07 2.23
N PRO A 24 16.03 21.68 1.09
CA PRO A 24 14.74 21.03 1.14
C PRO A 24 14.92 19.78 2.00
N GLY A 25 14.39 19.82 3.23
CA GLY A 25 14.31 18.60 4.03
C GLY A 25 13.53 17.61 3.19
N SER A 26 14.17 16.54 2.77
CA SER A 26 13.48 15.38 2.24
C SER A 26 12.48 14.99 3.30
N ARG A 27 11.20 15.30 3.07
CA ARG A 27 10.13 14.68 3.84
C ARG A 27 10.24 13.21 3.54
N ALA A 28 10.63 12.43 4.54
CA ALA A 28 10.52 10.99 4.46
C ALA A 28 9.04 10.67 4.17
N ASP A 29 8.79 9.85 3.16
CA ASP A 29 7.46 9.34 2.87
C ASP A 29 7.00 8.56 4.12
N ALA A 30 5.83 8.88 4.65
CA ALA A 30 5.29 8.23 5.84
C ALA A 30 5.11 6.71 5.65
N LEU A 31 5.08 6.23 4.41
CA LEU A 31 5.07 4.82 4.03
C LEU A 31 6.47 4.31 3.65
N ASP A 32 7.54 5.00 4.05
CA ASP A 32 8.91 4.58 3.75
C ASP A 32 9.19 3.22 4.40
N GLY A 33 9.84 2.34 3.65
CA GLY A 33 10.13 0.98 4.06
C GLY A 33 9.86 -0.05 2.95
N LEU A 34 10.04 -1.31 3.29
CA LEU A 34 9.85 -2.41 2.37
C LEU A 34 8.35 -2.70 2.17
N LEU A 35 7.87 -2.60 0.92
CA LEU A 35 6.58 -3.12 0.49
C LEU A 35 6.82 -4.10 -0.65
N GLU A 36 6.71 -5.39 -0.36
CA GLU A 36 7.07 -6.43 -1.31
C GLU A 36 6.20 -7.68 -1.12
N VAL A 37 5.83 -8.31 -2.23
CA VAL A 37 5.28 -9.67 -2.22
C VAL A 37 6.45 -10.66 -2.18
N SER A 38 6.76 -11.19 -1.00
CA SER A 38 7.90 -12.08 -0.79
C SER A 38 7.68 -13.46 -1.40
N SER A 39 6.44 -13.95 -1.41
CA SER A 39 6.07 -15.21 -2.04
C SER A 39 4.57 -15.26 -2.33
N ALA A 40 4.18 -15.92 -3.42
CA ALA A 40 2.79 -16.24 -3.71
C ALA A 40 2.68 -17.50 -4.57
N TYR A 41 1.61 -18.25 -4.32
CA TYR A 41 1.23 -19.41 -5.14
C TYR A 41 -0.25 -19.68 -5.02
N ALA A 42 -0.79 -20.43 -5.98
CA ALA A 42 -2.17 -20.88 -5.95
C ALA A 42 -2.22 -22.41 -5.90
N GLN A 43 -3.12 -22.95 -5.07
CA GLN A 43 -3.33 -24.38 -4.92
C GLN A 43 -4.77 -24.74 -5.26
N PRO A 44 -5.00 -25.69 -6.19
CA PRO A 44 -6.34 -26.17 -6.48
C PRO A 44 -6.82 -27.12 -5.38
N GLU A 45 -8.00 -26.85 -4.88
CA GLU A 45 -8.67 -27.70 -3.89
C GLU A 45 -10.19 -27.65 -4.12
N ASN A 46 -10.83 -28.82 -4.20
CA ASN A 46 -12.29 -28.96 -4.37
C ASN A 46 -12.89 -28.11 -5.51
N GLY A 47 -12.16 -27.95 -6.63
CA GLY A 47 -12.64 -27.18 -7.79
C GLY A 47 -12.43 -25.67 -7.69
N VAL A 48 -11.73 -25.20 -6.66
CA VAL A 48 -11.40 -23.80 -6.42
C VAL A 48 -9.89 -23.64 -6.30
N TYR A 49 -9.33 -22.57 -6.85
CA TYR A 49 -7.97 -22.13 -6.56
C TYR A 49 -7.94 -21.27 -5.31
N ASN A 50 -7.16 -21.69 -4.32
CA ASN A 50 -6.87 -20.94 -3.12
C ASN A 50 -5.53 -20.23 -3.24
N LEU A 51 -5.51 -18.94 -2.94
CA LEU A 51 -4.29 -18.13 -2.92
C LEU A 51 -3.61 -18.24 -1.57
N PHE A 52 -2.30 -18.41 -1.62
CA PHE A 52 -1.38 -18.27 -0.49
C PHE A 52 -0.36 -17.18 -0.85
N ALA A 53 -0.14 -16.23 0.05
CA ALA A 53 0.84 -15.18 -0.17
C ALA A 53 1.45 -14.69 1.13
N ARG A 54 2.69 -14.19 1.03
CA ARG A 54 3.37 -13.44 2.08
C ARG A 54 3.79 -12.10 1.53
N ILE A 55 3.36 -11.05 2.21
CA ILE A 55 3.63 -9.64 1.87
C ILE A 55 4.35 -9.01 3.06
N ALA A 56 5.47 -8.33 2.79
CA ALA A 56 6.11 -7.46 3.74
C ALA A 56 5.52 -6.05 3.61
N TYR A 57 4.94 -5.53 4.69
CA TYR A 57 4.46 -4.16 4.76
C TYR A 57 5.43 -3.27 5.54
N PRO A 58 5.54 -1.97 5.21
CA PRO A 58 6.41 -1.06 5.93
C PRO A 58 5.97 -0.92 7.39
N VAL A 59 6.94 -0.93 8.29
CA VAL A 59 6.75 -0.69 9.72
C VAL A 59 7.65 0.47 10.11
N ASN A 60 7.07 1.59 10.52
CA ASN A 60 7.81 2.76 10.98
C ASN A 60 7.03 3.52 12.07
N ASP A 61 7.68 4.47 12.69
CA ASP A 61 7.08 5.25 13.77
C ASP A 61 6.02 6.24 13.27
N ASP A 62 6.09 6.69 12.02
CA ASP A 62 5.10 7.58 11.42
C ASP A 62 3.77 6.86 11.22
N ILE A 63 3.80 5.61 10.73
CA ILE A 63 2.61 4.75 10.64
C ILE A 63 2.01 4.53 12.02
N ARG A 64 2.85 4.25 13.03
CA ARG A 64 2.41 4.02 14.40
C ARG A 64 1.75 5.25 15.01
N ALA A 65 2.37 6.42 14.84
CA ALA A 65 1.83 7.69 15.31
C ALA A 65 0.49 8.01 14.64
N ALA A 66 0.43 7.89 13.32
CA ALA A 66 -0.77 8.18 12.55
C ALA A 66 -1.96 7.28 12.95
N LEU A 67 -1.73 5.98 13.16
CA LEU A 67 -2.77 5.07 13.65
C LEU A 67 -3.26 5.46 15.05
N LYS A 68 -2.35 5.85 15.96
CA LYS A 68 -2.71 6.33 17.31
C LYS A 68 -3.48 7.66 17.27
N ASP A 69 -3.22 8.50 16.29
CA ASP A 69 -3.96 9.74 16.03
C ASP A 69 -5.34 9.49 15.36
N GLY A 70 -5.72 8.22 15.18
CA GLY A 70 -7.02 7.83 14.65
C GLY A 70 -7.08 7.65 13.13
N LEU A 71 -5.92 7.62 12.44
CA LEU A 71 -5.88 7.28 11.03
C LEU A 71 -6.23 5.80 10.84
N THR A 72 -7.00 5.50 9.79
CA THR A 72 -7.19 4.14 9.29
C THR A 72 -6.32 3.93 8.06
N LEU A 73 -5.62 2.80 8.00
CA LEU A 73 -4.91 2.36 6.79
C LEU A 73 -5.71 1.29 6.07
N THR A 74 -5.73 1.37 4.76
CA THR A 74 -6.33 0.35 3.88
C THR A 74 -5.22 -0.39 3.16
N PHE A 75 -5.26 -1.71 3.22
CA PHE A 75 -4.37 -2.64 2.55
C PHE A 75 -5.14 -3.32 1.44
N ASP A 76 -4.70 -3.11 0.21
CA ASP A 76 -5.28 -3.72 -0.97
C ASP A 76 -4.35 -4.83 -1.46
N LEU A 77 -4.92 -5.94 -1.91
CA LEU A 77 -4.21 -7.00 -2.61
C LEU A 77 -4.93 -7.26 -3.92
N ASP A 78 -4.35 -6.77 -5.01
CA ASP A 78 -4.87 -6.96 -6.35
C ASP A 78 -4.37 -8.28 -6.93
N VAL A 79 -5.29 -9.07 -7.44
CA VAL A 79 -5.04 -10.36 -8.07
C VAL A 79 -5.60 -10.34 -9.49
N VAL A 80 -4.74 -10.48 -10.47
CA VAL A 80 -5.13 -10.51 -11.90
C VAL A 80 -4.80 -11.88 -12.46
N VAL A 81 -5.80 -12.53 -13.06
CA VAL A 81 -5.63 -13.78 -13.81
C VAL A 81 -5.70 -13.46 -15.29
N SER A 82 -4.64 -13.74 -16.01
CA SER A 82 -4.55 -13.50 -17.47
C SER A 82 -4.30 -14.80 -18.21
N ARG A 83 -4.86 -14.89 -19.42
CA ARG A 83 -4.60 -15.96 -20.39
C ARG A 83 -3.46 -15.52 -21.31
N GLU A 84 -2.38 -16.30 -21.35
CA GLU A 84 -1.26 -16.03 -22.24
C GLU A 84 -1.65 -16.23 -23.70
N ARG A 85 -1.34 -15.25 -24.55
CA ARG A 85 -1.59 -15.29 -25.99
C ARG A 85 -0.28 -15.16 -26.74
N ARG A 86 0.02 -16.11 -27.62
CA ARG A 86 1.30 -16.21 -28.34
C ARG A 86 1.63 -15.04 -29.29
N LEU A 87 0.64 -14.28 -29.74
CA LEU A 87 0.80 -13.23 -30.76
C LEU A 87 0.09 -11.91 -30.43
N TRP A 88 -0.54 -11.80 -29.27
CA TRP A 88 -1.33 -10.66 -28.82
C TRP A 88 -1.10 -10.39 -27.35
N MET A 89 -1.53 -9.22 -26.87
CA MET A 89 -1.51 -8.92 -25.44
C MET A 89 -2.32 -9.97 -24.68
N ASP A 90 -1.85 -10.31 -23.47
CA ASP A 90 -2.54 -11.24 -22.58
C ASP A 90 -3.97 -10.75 -22.32
N GLU A 91 -4.90 -11.68 -22.20
CA GLU A 91 -6.29 -11.38 -21.94
C GLU A 91 -6.60 -11.58 -20.46
N THR A 92 -7.07 -10.52 -19.78
CA THR A 92 -7.56 -10.62 -18.42
C THR A 92 -8.81 -11.48 -18.38
N VAL A 93 -8.74 -12.56 -17.61
CA VAL A 93 -9.85 -13.52 -17.41
C VAL A 93 -10.61 -13.21 -16.13
N ALA A 94 -9.90 -12.79 -15.09
CA ALA A 94 -10.50 -12.43 -13.81
C ALA A 94 -9.62 -11.40 -13.10
N GLU A 95 -10.26 -10.54 -12.30
CA GLU A 95 -9.60 -9.55 -11.48
C GLU A 95 -10.31 -9.47 -10.13
N TYR A 96 -9.54 -9.51 -9.06
CA TYR A 96 -10.05 -9.48 -7.69
C TYR A 96 -9.22 -8.53 -6.86
N THR A 97 -9.83 -7.94 -5.85
CA THR A 97 -9.13 -7.13 -4.85
C THR A 97 -9.58 -7.58 -3.46
N LEU A 98 -8.64 -8.03 -2.65
CA LEU A 98 -8.86 -8.26 -1.22
C LEU A 98 -8.52 -6.96 -0.49
N LYS A 99 -9.51 -6.38 0.22
CA LYS A 99 -9.35 -5.15 0.99
C LYS A 99 -9.44 -5.42 2.47
N ARG A 100 -8.45 -4.93 3.20
CA ARG A 100 -8.40 -5.00 4.66
C ARG A 100 -8.07 -3.64 5.25
N GLU A 101 -8.68 -3.31 6.36
CA GLU A 101 -8.42 -2.07 7.09
C GLU A 101 -7.68 -2.37 8.39
N LEU A 102 -6.80 -1.44 8.77
CA LEU A 102 -6.12 -1.43 10.05
C LEU A 102 -6.42 -0.11 10.75
N ASN A 103 -6.85 -0.19 11.99
CA ASN A 103 -7.00 0.95 12.87
C ASN A 103 -6.44 0.64 14.28
N TYR A 104 -6.24 1.70 15.07
CA TYR A 104 -5.88 1.58 16.47
C TYR A 104 -7.07 1.93 17.34
N HIS A 105 -7.40 1.06 18.29
CA HIS A 105 -8.50 1.26 19.23
C HIS A 105 -7.95 1.72 20.60
N ALA A 106 -7.96 3.02 20.84
CA ALA A 106 -7.30 3.66 21.99
C ALA A 106 -7.81 3.16 23.35
N VAL A 107 -9.11 2.81 23.47
CA VAL A 107 -9.70 2.36 24.75
C VAL A 107 -9.14 0.99 25.17
N SER A 108 -8.89 0.10 24.22
CA SER A 108 -8.38 -1.24 24.51
C SER A 108 -6.87 -1.36 24.26
N ASP A 109 -6.22 -0.30 23.78
CA ASP A 109 -4.79 -0.30 23.39
C ASP A 109 -4.47 -1.44 22.42
N ARG A 110 -5.29 -1.58 21.35
CA ARG A 110 -5.18 -2.68 20.39
C ARG A 110 -5.19 -2.18 18.95
N TYR A 111 -4.45 -2.88 18.11
CA TYR A 111 -4.52 -2.76 16.67
C TYR A 111 -5.59 -3.71 16.15
N VAL A 112 -6.49 -3.21 15.34
CA VAL A 112 -7.67 -3.97 14.87
C VAL A 112 -7.65 -4.02 13.36
N THR A 113 -7.69 -5.23 12.81
CA THR A 113 -7.84 -5.47 11.37
C THR A 113 -9.26 -5.88 11.05
N ARG A 114 -9.75 -5.48 9.87
CA ARG A 114 -11.07 -5.82 9.38
C ARG A 114 -11.04 -6.07 7.88
N ASP A 115 -11.66 -7.14 7.42
CA ASP A 115 -11.91 -7.39 6.01
C ASP A 115 -13.10 -6.51 5.54
N VAL A 116 -12.88 -5.71 4.49
CA VAL A 116 -13.86 -4.70 4.04
C VAL A 116 -14.61 -5.14 2.79
N ASP A 117 -13.92 -5.80 1.87
CA ASP A 117 -14.49 -6.21 0.60
C ASP A 117 -13.81 -7.51 0.14
N ASN A 118 -14.61 -8.56 -0.03
CA ASN A 118 -14.18 -9.82 -0.61
C ASN A 118 -15.04 -10.08 -1.85
N ARG A 119 -14.63 -9.50 -2.98
CA ARG A 119 -15.41 -9.54 -4.24
C ARG A 119 -15.42 -10.90 -4.93
N THR A 120 -14.69 -11.89 -4.44
CA THR A 120 -14.75 -13.23 -5.05
C THR A 120 -16.12 -13.90 -4.86
N GLY A 121 -16.87 -13.48 -3.84
CA GLY A 121 -18.11 -14.15 -3.44
C GLY A 121 -17.91 -15.58 -2.90
N LEU A 122 -16.66 -16.02 -2.80
CA LEU A 122 -16.26 -17.37 -2.36
C LEU A 122 -15.81 -17.41 -0.90
N GLY A 123 -15.57 -16.23 -0.28
CA GLY A 123 -15.10 -16.11 1.11
C GLY A 123 -16.22 -15.76 2.08
N ASN A 124 -16.01 -16.08 3.33
CA ASN A 124 -16.89 -15.71 4.44
C ASN A 124 -16.67 -14.23 4.81
N GLY A 125 -17.74 -13.55 5.23
CA GLY A 125 -17.88 -12.13 5.49
C GLY A 125 -16.79 -11.44 6.31
N SER A 126 -17.01 -10.21 6.70
CA SER A 126 -16.01 -9.35 7.36
C SER A 126 -15.56 -9.95 8.70
N GLU A 127 -14.36 -10.52 8.73
CA GLU A 127 -13.71 -10.95 9.95
C GLU A 127 -12.96 -9.77 10.56
N GLN A 128 -13.00 -9.69 11.90
CA GLN A 128 -12.27 -8.69 12.65
C GLN A 128 -11.35 -9.37 13.65
N HIS A 129 -10.08 -8.97 13.64
CA HIS A 129 -9.07 -9.49 14.56
C HIS A 129 -8.39 -8.34 15.31
N SER A 130 -7.89 -8.65 16.52
CA SER A 130 -7.25 -7.63 17.37
C SER A 130 -5.89 -8.13 17.86
N TYR A 131 -4.87 -7.25 17.76
CA TYR A 131 -3.47 -7.53 18.01
C TYR A 131 -2.91 -6.60 19.08
N ALA A 132 -1.90 -7.06 19.82
CA ALA A 132 -1.27 -6.26 20.87
C ALA A 132 -0.29 -5.22 20.27
N THR A 133 0.37 -5.56 19.17
CA THR A 133 1.39 -4.73 18.53
C THR A 133 1.06 -4.45 17.06
N LEU A 134 1.64 -3.38 16.52
CA LEU A 134 1.53 -3.05 15.10
C LEU A 134 2.18 -4.13 14.24
N GLU A 135 3.31 -4.65 14.69
CA GLU A 135 4.06 -5.70 13.99
C GLU A 135 3.22 -6.97 13.81
N GLU A 136 2.57 -7.44 14.87
CA GLU A 136 1.65 -8.59 14.81
C GLU A 136 0.49 -8.34 13.82
N ALA A 137 -0.09 -7.14 13.85
CA ALA A 137 -1.18 -6.79 12.95
C ALA A 137 -0.73 -6.76 11.47
N LEU A 138 0.46 -6.19 11.18
CA LEU A 138 1.01 -6.13 9.83
C LEU A 138 1.47 -7.51 9.34
N GLU A 139 2.01 -8.37 10.20
CA GLU A 139 2.34 -9.76 9.86
C GLU A 139 1.08 -10.54 9.49
N ALA A 140 0.00 -10.39 10.26
CA ALA A 140 -1.28 -11.01 9.96
C ALA A 140 -1.89 -10.48 8.64
N LEU A 141 -1.81 -9.17 8.40
CA LEU A 141 -2.21 -8.57 7.13
C LEU A 141 -1.34 -9.02 5.96
N GLY A 142 -0.04 -9.24 6.21
CA GLY A 142 0.91 -9.76 5.22
C GLY A 142 0.75 -11.24 4.92
N THR A 143 -0.06 -11.98 5.69
CA THR A 143 -0.26 -13.40 5.49
C THR A 143 -1.63 -13.67 4.87
N VAL A 144 -1.64 -14.24 3.67
CA VAL A 144 -2.85 -14.74 3.01
C VAL A 144 -2.77 -16.27 3.03
N ALA A 145 -3.75 -16.89 3.68
CA ALA A 145 -3.81 -18.34 3.83
C ALA A 145 -5.13 -18.85 3.25
N ALA A 146 -5.03 -19.68 2.19
CA ALA A 146 -6.16 -20.35 1.55
C ALA A 146 -7.32 -19.42 1.15
N TRP A 147 -7.02 -18.22 0.61
CA TRP A 147 -8.07 -17.33 0.13
C TRP A 147 -8.64 -17.85 -1.20
N PRO A 148 -9.94 -18.24 -1.26
CA PRO A 148 -10.55 -18.76 -2.48
C PRO A 148 -10.79 -17.61 -3.45
N PHE A 149 -10.19 -17.66 -4.65
CA PHE A 149 -10.27 -16.55 -5.59
C PHE A 149 -10.76 -16.91 -7.00
N LEU A 150 -10.63 -18.19 -7.42
CA LEU A 150 -10.92 -18.57 -8.81
C LEU A 150 -11.50 -19.97 -8.87
N LEU A 151 -12.62 -20.14 -9.59
CA LEU A 151 -13.18 -21.47 -9.86
C LEU A 151 -12.43 -22.16 -11.01
N GLN A 152 -12.06 -23.43 -10.85
CA GLN A 152 -11.38 -24.19 -11.90
C GLN A 152 -12.20 -24.26 -13.19
N GLN A 153 -13.53 -24.34 -13.09
CA GLN A 153 -14.44 -24.38 -14.25
C GLN A 153 -14.41 -23.12 -15.12
N GLN A 154 -13.86 -22.01 -14.62
CA GLN A 154 -13.69 -20.77 -15.39
C GLN A 154 -12.48 -20.82 -16.32
N LEU A 155 -11.62 -21.84 -16.14
CA LEU A 155 -10.40 -22.03 -16.90
C LEU A 155 -10.54 -23.19 -17.89
N SER A 156 -9.87 -23.06 -19.04
CA SER A 156 -9.76 -24.16 -20.01
C SER A 156 -8.46 -24.91 -19.79
N ALA A 157 -8.53 -26.24 -19.62
CA ALA A 157 -7.36 -27.10 -19.43
C ALA A 157 -6.34 -27.06 -20.59
N SER A 158 -6.74 -26.57 -21.78
CA SER A 158 -5.86 -26.47 -22.95
C SER A 158 -5.11 -25.13 -23.04
N ARG A 159 -5.21 -24.24 -22.05
CA ARG A 159 -4.63 -22.89 -22.05
C ARG A 159 -3.73 -22.67 -20.86
N THR A 160 -2.71 -21.84 -21.05
CA THR A 160 -1.82 -21.41 -19.96
C THR A 160 -2.33 -20.09 -19.39
N TYR A 161 -2.35 -20.02 -18.08
CA TYR A 161 -2.77 -18.83 -17.35
C TYR A 161 -1.63 -18.34 -16.45
N ARG A 162 -1.58 -17.03 -16.31
CA ARG A 162 -0.68 -16.31 -15.41
C ARG A 162 -1.49 -15.65 -14.31
N VAL A 163 -1.02 -15.75 -13.09
CA VAL A 163 -1.54 -14.97 -11.97
C VAL A 163 -0.52 -13.88 -11.64
N SER A 164 -1.00 -12.67 -11.49
CA SER A 164 -0.21 -11.51 -11.07
C SER A 164 -0.80 -10.94 -9.80
N LEU A 165 0.05 -10.64 -8.83
CA LEU A 165 -0.30 -10.15 -7.50
C LEU A 165 0.43 -8.86 -7.22
N ARG A 166 -0.28 -7.85 -6.69
CA ARG A 166 0.29 -6.58 -6.26
C ARG A 166 -0.31 -6.17 -4.93
N ALA A 167 0.52 -5.83 -3.97
CA ALA A 167 0.10 -5.31 -2.69
C ALA A 167 0.11 -3.78 -2.72
N GLY A 168 -0.87 -3.17 -2.06
CA GLY A 168 -0.97 -1.74 -1.88
C GLY A 168 -1.27 -1.38 -0.44
N VAL A 169 -0.80 -0.22 -0.01
CA VAL A 169 -1.18 0.42 1.25
C VAL A 169 -1.52 1.87 1.00
N ARG A 170 -2.62 2.32 1.58
CA ARG A 170 -3.07 3.70 1.43
C ARG A 170 -3.82 4.17 2.67
N ARG A 171 -3.90 5.47 2.81
CA ARG A 171 -4.74 6.08 3.84
C ARG A 171 -6.21 5.77 3.58
N GLY A 172 -6.88 5.26 4.60
CA GLY A 172 -8.33 5.05 4.58
C GLY A 172 -9.12 6.36 4.63
N ARG A 173 -10.44 6.26 4.71
CA ARG A 173 -11.31 7.44 4.80
C ARG A 173 -11.05 8.19 6.11
N LEU A 174 -10.76 9.49 5.97
CA LEU A 174 -10.74 10.39 7.11
C LEU A 174 -12.17 10.77 7.49
N PRO A 175 -12.47 10.92 8.78
CA PRO A 175 -13.66 11.63 9.23
C PRO A 175 -13.72 13.02 8.58
N ASP A 176 -14.91 13.46 8.16
CA ASP A 176 -15.10 14.74 7.46
C ASP A 176 -14.55 15.95 8.24
N THR A 177 -14.53 15.86 9.56
CA THR A 177 -13.98 16.90 10.46
C THR A 177 -12.46 17.07 10.35
N LEU A 178 -11.72 16.03 9.95
CA LEU A 178 -10.26 16.09 9.78
C LEU A 178 -9.83 16.39 8.34
N ARG A 179 -10.72 16.26 7.37
CA ARG A 179 -10.46 16.53 5.95
C ARG A 179 -9.97 17.96 5.70
N VAL A 180 -10.50 18.94 6.45
CA VAL A 180 -10.19 20.36 6.26
C VAL A 180 -8.79 20.73 6.76
N LEU A 181 -8.22 19.97 7.70
CA LEU A 181 -6.93 20.27 8.32
C LEU A 181 -5.73 19.60 7.61
N LEU A 182 -5.98 18.67 6.69
CA LEU A 182 -4.95 17.83 6.10
C LEU A 182 -4.80 17.97 4.57
N PHE A 183 -5.08 19.18 4.05
CA PHE A 183 -4.98 19.47 2.59
C PHE A 183 -3.57 19.30 2.00
N TRP A 184 -2.55 19.21 2.81
CA TRP A 184 -1.14 19.14 2.39
C TRP A 184 -0.41 17.87 2.82
N THR A 185 -1.11 16.87 3.29
CA THR A 185 -0.46 15.60 3.59
C THR A 185 -0.38 14.76 2.32
N ASP A 186 0.84 14.47 1.93
CA ASP A 186 1.24 13.63 0.82
C ASP A 186 0.33 12.39 0.67
N ASP A 187 0.13 11.97 -0.58
CA ASP A 187 -0.62 10.77 -0.92
C ASP A 187 0.02 9.56 -0.21
N TRP A 188 -0.57 9.19 0.92
CA TRP A 188 -0.26 7.94 1.60
C TRP A 188 -0.76 6.78 0.74
N HIS A 189 -0.09 6.59 -0.38
CA HIS A 189 -0.37 5.53 -1.34
C HIS A 189 0.94 4.94 -1.81
N ARG A 190 1.11 3.65 -1.59
CA ARG A 190 2.26 2.89 -2.05
C ARG A 190 1.83 1.53 -2.56
N GLU A 191 2.45 1.08 -3.64
CA GLU A 191 2.23 -0.23 -4.24
C GLU A 191 3.55 -0.97 -4.36
N SER A 192 3.49 -2.30 -4.26
CA SER A 192 4.61 -3.18 -4.57
C SER A 192 4.78 -3.33 -6.09
N GLU A 193 5.91 -3.87 -6.50
CA GLU A 193 6.03 -4.44 -7.84
C GLU A 193 5.06 -5.62 -8.02
N TRP A 194 4.73 -5.92 -9.28
CA TRP A 194 3.93 -7.09 -9.61
C TRP A 194 4.72 -8.37 -9.42
N PHE A 195 4.20 -9.26 -8.60
CA PHE A 195 4.68 -10.63 -8.48
C PHE A 195 3.84 -11.56 -9.36
N SER A 196 4.45 -12.27 -10.30
CA SER A 196 3.70 -13.08 -11.28
C SER A 196 4.23 -14.50 -11.36
N TRP A 197 3.31 -15.48 -11.55
CA TRP A 197 3.65 -16.88 -11.78
C TRP A 197 2.63 -17.54 -12.72
N SER A 198 3.02 -18.70 -13.28
CA SER A 198 2.09 -19.51 -14.07
C SER A 198 1.20 -20.35 -13.16
N LEU A 199 -0.10 -20.36 -13.45
CA LEU A 199 -1.05 -21.16 -12.69
C LEU A 199 -0.84 -22.66 -12.99
N PRO A 200 -0.67 -23.51 -11.97
CA PRO A 200 -0.57 -24.95 -12.19
C PRO A 200 -1.89 -25.53 -12.71
N HIS A 201 -1.78 -26.53 -13.59
CA HIS A 201 -2.92 -27.27 -14.14
C HIS A 201 -3.32 -28.41 -13.24
#